data_a59811047a8e861f933d5a45eed85c69
#
_entry.id   a59811047a8e861f933d5a45eed85c69
#
_cell.length_a   1.000
_cell.length_b   1.000
_cell.length_c   1.000
_cell.angle_alpha   90.00
_cell.angle_beta   90.00
_cell.angle_gamma   90.00
#
_symmetry.space_group_name_H-M   'P 1'
#
loop_
_entity.id
_entity.type
_entity.pdbx_description
1 polymer ?
#
loop_
_entity_poly.entity_id
_entity_poly.type
_entity_poly.pdbx_seq_one_letter_code
_entity_poly.pdbx_strand_id
1 'polypeptide(L)'
;MASQESQMPFIRNLASSDRKLRTASLETLTTFLASRPSLSDLDAQKLWKGLFYALWMTDRPLPQQRLATDLANLLFTLKPVCAIPWLRGFWTVVGIQWTDIDVLRLEKFLLLVRRVFASHVRFLRERDWKDGDVEAIVGVLAEFPFDKEGDLRKNPVGIRLHALDIWVDELEREKALEQPEAEAFVKSLGDVVIALKRCPVKPVRARAGDSYEDERLPWVQAASGDEEEDDEEWGGIDD
;
A
#
# COMPACT_ATOMS: atom_id res chain seq x y z
N MET A 1 -24.74 24.36 2.78
CA MET A 1 -24.69 23.09 3.52
C MET A 1 -23.29 22.99 4.11
N ALA A 2 -23.10 23.54 5.31
CA ALA A 2 -21.83 23.43 6.03
C ALA A 2 -21.70 21.96 6.47
N SER A 3 -20.57 21.43 6.12
CA SER A 3 -20.20 20.03 6.10
C SER A 3 -20.51 19.25 7.38
N GLN A 4 -21.14 18.11 7.24
CA GLN A 4 -21.20 17.04 8.25
C GLN A 4 -19.82 16.59 8.75
N GLU A 5 -18.75 17.10 8.17
CA GLU A 5 -17.35 16.73 8.37
C GLU A 5 -16.73 17.27 9.67
N SER A 6 -17.14 18.45 10.11
CA SER A 6 -16.70 18.98 11.40
C SER A 6 -17.34 18.27 12.60
N GLN A 7 -18.25 17.32 12.34
CA GLN A 7 -19.10 16.67 13.32
C GLN A 7 -18.83 15.16 13.51
N MET A 8 -17.70 14.62 13.04
CA MET A 8 -17.35 13.23 13.37
C MET A 8 -16.44 13.18 14.61
N PRO A 9 -16.98 13.32 15.82
CA PRO A 9 -16.18 13.37 17.04
C PRO A 9 -15.38 12.09 17.26
N PHE A 10 -15.82 10.96 16.71
CA PHE A 10 -15.11 9.70 16.79
C PHE A 10 -13.76 9.73 16.04
N ILE A 11 -13.62 10.44 14.91
CA ILE A 11 -12.30 10.55 14.23
C ILE A 11 -11.33 11.33 15.11
N ARG A 12 -11.77 12.45 15.70
CA ARG A 12 -10.94 13.24 16.60
C ARG A 12 -10.49 12.45 17.83
N ASN A 13 -11.35 11.62 18.36
CA ASN A 13 -11.07 10.81 19.56
C ASN A 13 -10.09 9.67 19.31
N LEU A 14 -9.81 9.28 18.05
CA LEU A 14 -8.75 8.31 17.73
C LEU A 14 -7.36 8.78 18.19
N ALA A 15 -7.13 10.09 18.28
CA ALA A 15 -5.89 10.67 18.79
C ALA A 15 -5.88 10.88 20.33
N SER A 16 -6.94 10.49 21.05
CA SER A 16 -7.03 10.67 22.50
C SER A 16 -5.92 9.90 23.24
N SER A 17 -5.47 10.44 24.37
CA SER A 17 -4.59 9.71 25.31
C SER A 17 -5.35 8.59 26.04
N ASP A 18 -6.67 8.68 26.18
CA ASP A 18 -7.51 7.66 26.79
C ASP A 18 -7.74 6.47 25.85
N ARG A 19 -7.29 5.28 26.28
CA ARG A 19 -7.43 4.04 25.51
C ARG A 19 -8.91 3.66 25.26
N LYS A 20 -9.77 3.81 26.28
CA LYS A 20 -11.20 3.44 26.14
C LYS A 20 -11.88 4.31 25.10
N LEU A 21 -11.58 5.61 25.10
CA LEU A 21 -12.12 6.55 24.14
C LEU A 21 -11.65 6.23 22.70
N ARG A 22 -10.38 5.88 22.51
CA ARG A 22 -9.88 5.45 21.19
C ARG A 22 -10.59 4.18 20.71
N THR A 23 -10.70 3.16 21.57
CA THR A 23 -11.37 1.90 21.21
C THR A 23 -12.83 2.13 20.81
N ALA A 24 -13.61 2.85 21.62
CA ALA A 24 -15.00 3.16 21.31
C ALA A 24 -15.15 3.97 20.00
N SER A 25 -14.20 4.85 19.72
CA SER A 25 -14.18 5.64 18.50
C SER A 25 -13.86 4.80 17.26
N LEU A 26 -12.94 3.84 17.36
CA LEU A 26 -12.63 2.90 16.30
C LEU A 26 -13.83 1.99 16.01
N GLU A 27 -14.52 1.48 17.04
CA GLU A 27 -15.74 0.67 16.90
C GLU A 27 -16.85 1.46 16.19
N THR A 28 -17.03 2.73 16.57
CA THR A 28 -18.01 3.62 15.93
C THR A 28 -17.68 3.84 14.45
N LEU A 29 -16.40 4.09 14.13
CA LEU A 29 -15.94 4.25 12.75
C LEU A 29 -16.12 2.98 11.94
N THR A 30 -15.77 1.83 12.52
CA THR A 30 -15.95 0.50 11.90
C THR A 30 -17.42 0.25 11.56
N THR A 31 -18.32 0.50 12.51
CA THR A 31 -19.78 0.36 12.31
C THR A 31 -20.29 1.31 11.20
N PHE A 32 -19.83 2.55 11.22
CA PHE A 32 -20.17 3.54 10.19
C PHE A 32 -19.73 3.09 8.81
N LEU A 33 -18.49 2.63 8.65
CA LEU A 33 -17.95 2.17 7.37
C LEU A 33 -18.65 0.90 6.87
N ALA A 34 -18.91 -0.08 7.76
CA ALA A 34 -19.61 -1.32 7.42
C ALA A 34 -21.03 -1.08 6.91
N SER A 35 -21.70 -0.05 7.41
CA SER A 35 -23.07 0.31 7.01
C SER A 35 -23.15 0.96 5.60
N ARG A 36 -22.03 1.45 5.05
CA ARG A 36 -22.04 2.17 3.78
C ARG A 36 -22.32 1.24 2.59
N PRO A 37 -23.35 1.50 1.78
CA PRO A 37 -23.64 0.72 0.57
C PRO A 37 -22.68 1.06 -0.57
N SER A 38 -22.16 2.28 -0.59
CA SER A 38 -21.19 2.81 -1.56
C SER A 38 -20.33 3.90 -0.92
N LEU A 39 -19.20 4.19 -1.52
CA LEU A 39 -18.28 5.23 -1.09
C LEU A 39 -17.80 5.99 -2.35
N SER A 40 -17.93 7.32 -2.35
CA SER A 40 -17.33 8.15 -3.40
C SER A 40 -15.86 8.41 -3.09
N ASP A 41 -15.05 8.70 -4.12
CA ASP A 41 -13.64 9.09 -3.94
C ASP A 41 -13.52 10.32 -3.02
N LEU A 42 -14.43 11.28 -3.17
CA LEU A 42 -14.45 12.49 -2.33
C LEU A 42 -14.74 12.18 -0.87
N ASP A 43 -15.71 11.31 -0.57
CA ASP A 43 -16.01 10.93 0.81
C ASP A 43 -14.87 10.11 1.42
N ALA A 44 -14.25 9.21 0.63
CA ALA A 44 -13.06 8.49 1.06
C ALA A 44 -11.90 9.43 1.41
N GLN A 45 -11.61 10.42 0.56
CA GLN A 45 -10.58 11.43 0.83
C GLN A 45 -10.87 12.24 2.10
N LYS A 46 -12.12 12.62 2.32
CA LYS A 46 -12.53 13.34 3.53
C LYS A 46 -12.30 12.53 4.80
N LEU A 47 -12.70 11.26 4.78
CA LEU A 47 -12.46 10.34 5.88
C LEU A 47 -10.96 10.16 6.12
N TRP A 48 -10.19 9.87 5.08
CA TRP A 48 -8.74 9.70 5.20
C TRP A 48 -8.03 10.96 5.67
N LYS A 49 -8.50 12.15 5.30
CA LYS A 49 -7.96 13.41 5.85
C LYS A 49 -8.12 13.48 7.37
N GLY A 50 -9.29 13.11 7.89
CA GLY A 50 -9.50 13.02 9.34
C GLY A 50 -8.61 11.97 10.00
N LEU A 51 -8.47 10.78 9.39
CA LEU A 51 -7.65 9.67 9.90
C LEU A 51 -6.14 10.01 9.86
N PHE A 52 -5.70 10.69 8.81
CA PHE A 52 -4.33 11.21 8.71
C PHE A 52 -4.01 12.12 9.90
N TYR A 53 -4.88 13.07 10.21
CA TYR A 53 -4.66 13.97 11.35
C TYR A 53 -4.83 13.28 12.70
N ALA A 54 -5.63 12.23 12.81
CA ALA A 54 -5.69 11.41 14.02
C ALA A 54 -4.32 10.73 14.29
N LEU A 55 -3.68 10.18 13.25
CA LEU A 55 -2.33 9.64 13.37
C LEU A 55 -1.30 10.75 13.63
N TRP A 56 -1.43 11.90 12.95
CA TRP A 56 -0.57 13.06 13.17
C TRP A 56 -0.51 13.47 14.64
N MET A 57 -1.66 13.52 15.32
CA MET A 57 -1.80 13.93 16.72
C MET A 57 -1.45 12.82 17.71
N THR A 58 -1.16 11.62 17.26
CA THR A 58 -0.79 10.50 18.13
C THR A 58 0.73 10.49 18.34
N ASP A 59 1.21 10.81 19.56
CA ASP A 59 2.64 11.04 19.81
C ASP A 59 3.39 9.83 20.40
N ARG A 60 2.67 8.88 21.04
CA ARG A 60 3.31 7.74 21.70
C ARG A 60 3.56 6.60 20.71
N PRO A 61 4.76 5.96 20.69
CA PRO A 61 5.11 4.94 19.70
C PRO A 61 4.15 3.75 19.62
N LEU A 62 3.79 3.12 20.75
CA LEU A 62 2.88 1.98 20.74
C LEU A 62 1.46 2.34 20.24
N PRO A 63 0.84 3.45 20.70
CA PRO A 63 -0.41 3.95 20.11
C PRO A 63 -0.31 4.24 18.61
N GLN A 64 0.80 4.82 18.12
CA GLN A 64 1.02 5.07 16.69
C GLN A 64 1.01 3.78 15.87
N GLN A 65 1.78 2.78 16.30
CA GLN A 65 1.85 1.49 15.61
C GLN A 65 0.48 0.78 15.58
N ARG A 66 -0.24 0.77 16.69
CA ARG A 66 -1.58 0.19 16.78
C ARG A 66 -2.55 0.93 15.87
N LEU A 67 -2.58 2.27 15.95
CA LEU A 67 -3.48 3.07 15.12
C LEU A 67 -3.17 2.87 13.62
N ALA A 68 -1.91 2.85 13.21
CA ALA A 68 -1.55 2.59 11.81
C ALA A 68 -2.08 1.22 11.33
N THR A 69 -1.99 0.19 12.18
CA THR A 69 -2.53 -1.15 11.88
C THR A 69 -4.07 -1.13 11.83
N ASP A 70 -4.71 -0.48 12.81
CA ASP A 70 -6.17 -0.37 12.87
C ASP A 70 -6.73 0.36 11.64
N LEU A 71 -6.08 1.45 11.22
CA LEU A 71 -6.46 2.22 10.04
C LEU A 71 -6.33 1.41 8.74
N ALA A 72 -5.25 0.64 8.58
CA ALA A 72 -5.08 -0.25 7.43
C ALA A 72 -6.15 -1.35 7.41
N ASN A 73 -6.52 -1.87 8.58
CA ASN A 73 -7.53 -2.92 8.73
C ASN A 73 -8.97 -2.45 8.46
N LEU A 74 -9.25 -1.15 8.47
CA LEU A 74 -10.57 -0.63 8.10
C LEU A 74 -11.01 -1.06 6.70
N LEU A 75 -10.07 -1.34 5.79
CA LEU A 75 -10.38 -1.90 4.47
C LEU A 75 -11.28 -3.14 4.55
N PHE A 76 -11.04 -4.02 5.52
CA PHE A 76 -11.75 -5.29 5.69
C PHE A 76 -13.13 -5.14 6.34
N THR A 77 -13.47 -3.96 6.80
CA THR A 77 -14.80 -3.63 7.34
C THR A 77 -15.74 -3.11 6.27
N LEU A 78 -15.20 -2.70 5.14
CA LEU A 78 -15.95 -2.13 4.03
C LEU A 78 -16.62 -3.21 3.16
N LYS A 79 -17.73 -2.85 2.52
CA LYS A 79 -18.24 -3.65 1.41
C LYS A 79 -17.24 -3.62 0.26
N PRO A 80 -17.06 -4.72 -0.51
CA PRO A 80 -16.06 -4.79 -1.58
C PRO A 80 -16.11 -3.63 -2.58
N VAL A 81 -17.30 -3.15 -2.92
CA VAL A 81 -17.50 -2.02 -3.84
C VAL A 81 -16.89 -0.70 -3.31
N CYS A 82 -16.69 -0.59 -2.00
CA CYS A 82 -16.09 0.58 -1.37
C CYS A 82 -14.55 0.50 -1.27
N ALA A 83 -13.94 -0.66 -1.55
CA ALA A 83 -12.51 -0.88 -1.35
C ALA A 83 -11.65 0.03 -2.24
N ILE A 84 -11.92 0.08 -3.53
CA ILE A 84 -11.13 0.88 -4.47
C ILE A 84 -11.22 2.37 -4.19
N PRO A 85 -12.42 2.99 -4.02
CA PRO A 85 -12.52 4.38 -3.59
C PRO A 85 -11.78 4.66 -2.26
N TRP A 86 -11.84 3.72 -1.30
CA TRP A 86 -11.13 3.83 -0.04
C TRP A 86 -9.62 3.90 -0.20
N LEU A 87 -9.04 3.00 -1.00
CA LEU A 87 -7.61 2.95 -1.27
C LEU A 87 -7.13 4.16 -2.09
N ARG A 88 -7.90 4.59 -3.10
CA ARG A 88 -7.63 5.83 -3.85
C ARG A 88 -7.65 7.05 -2.93
N GLY A 89 -8.61 7.12 -2.01
CA GLY A 89 -8.72 8.17 -1.00
C GLY A 89 -7.48 8.24 -0.10
N PHE A 90 -6.97 7.09 0.34
CA PHE A 90 -5.72 6.99 1.10
C PHE A 90 -4.55 7.59 0.35
N TRP A 91 -4.25 7.06 -0.85
CA TRP A 91 -3.10 7.50 -1.63
C TRP A 91 -3.18 8.97 -1.99
N THR A 92 -4.38 9.46 -2.35
CA THR A 92 -4.59 10.88 -2.65
C THR A 92 -4.25 11.76 -1.44
N VAL A 93 -4.77 11.43 -0.26
CA VAL A 93 -4.56 12.26 0.94
C VAL A 93 -3.11 12.21 1.39
N VAL A 94 -2.50 11.03 1.43
CA VAL A 94 -1.10 10.89 1.82
C VAL A 94 -0.19 11.62 0.82
N GLY A 95 -0.48 11.52 -0.49
CA GLY A 95 0.26 12.24 -1.54
C GLY A 95 0.21 13.76 -1.33
N ILE A 96 -0.98 14.33 -1.12
CA ILE A 96 -1.15 15.77 -0.90
C ILE A 96 -0.44 16.25 0.37
N GLN A 97 -0.51 15.47 1.45
CA GLN A 97 0.00 15.87 2.76
C GLN A 97 1.48 15.50 2.98
N TRP A 98 2.10 14.74 2.08
CA TRP A 98 3.43 14.17 2.29
C TRP A 98 4.51 15.20 2.56
N THR A 99 4.52 16.27 1.80
CA THR A 99 5.52 17.34 1.92
C THR A 99 5.39 18.17 3.18
N ASP A 100 4.24 18.11 3.84
CA ASP A 100 3.96 18.82 5.09
C ASP A 100 4.39 18.00 6.32
N ILE A 101 4.73 16.71 6.14
CA ILE A 101 5.16 15.84 7.24
C ILE A 101 6.57 16.21 7.66
N ASP A 102 6.73 16.67 8.90
CA ASP A 102 8.04 16.92 9.47
C ASP A 102 8.81 15.62 9.76
N VAL A 103 10.14 15.72 9.84
CA VAL A 103 11.04 14.57 10.02
C VAL A 103 10.74 13.74 11.28
N LEU A 104 10.25 14.37 12.36
CA LEU A 104 9.94 13.68 13.62
C LEU A 104 8.69 12.81 13.53
N ARG A 105 7.82 13.07 12.56
CA ARG A 105 6.58 12.34 12.32
C ARG A 105 6.65 11.36 11.16
N LEU A 106 7.70 11.48 10.32
CA LEU A 106 7.81 10.72 9.07
C LEU A 106 7.68 9.20 9.31
N GLU A 107 8.35 8.66 10.32
CA GLU A 107 8.36 7.22 10.63
C GLU A 107 6.96 6.61 10.81
N LYS A 108 6.05 7.30 11.48
CA LYS A 108 4.69 6.78 11.66
C LYS A 108 3.87 6.76 10.38
N PHE A 109 4.16 7.68 9.44
CA PHE A 109 3.50 7.70 8.14
C PHE A 109 4.13 6.69 7.17
N LEU A 110 5.44 6.47 7.20
CA LEU A 110 6.08 5.35 6.51
C LEU A 110 5.47 4.02 6.96
N LEU A 111 5.29 3.83 8.26
CA LEU A 111 4.63 2.65 8.80
C LEU A 111 3.17 2.53 8.32
N LEU A 112 2.40 3.63 8.29
CA LEU A 112 1.03 3.62 7.78
C LEU A 112 1.00 3.21 6.31
N VAL A 113 1.86 3.80 5.46
CA VAL A 113 1.98 3.45 4.03
C VAL A 113 2.27 1.95 3.88
N ARG A 114 3.23 1.43 4.65
CA ARG A 114 3.58 0.01 4.65
C ARG A 114 2.38 -0.88 5.03
N ARG A 115 1.64 -0.54 6.07
CA ARG A 115 0.46 -1.31 6.52
C ARG A 115 -0.69 -1.27 5.52
N VAL A 116 -0.92 -0.13 4.89
CA VAL A 116 -1.95 -0.01 3.84
C VAL A 116 -1.51 -0.75 2.59
N PHE A 117 -0.23 -0.70 2.19
CA PHE A 117 0.28 -1.50 1.08
C PHE A 117 0.06 -3.00 1.33
N ALA A 118 0.46 -3.51 2.50
CA ALA A 118 0.17 -4.90 2.91
C ALA A 118 -1.32 -5.24 2.83
N SER A 119 -2.20 -4.28 3.18
CA SER A 119 -3.64 -4.51 3.12
C SER A 119 -4.17 -4.68 1.69
N HIS A 120 -3.54 -4.11 0.65
CA HIS A 120 -3.89 -4.39 -0.75
C HIS A 120 -3.64 -5.87 -1.07
N VAL A 121 -2.46 -6.39 -0.72
CA VAL A 121 -2.07 -7.78 -0.97
C VAL A 121 -3.01 -8.73 -0.20
N ARG A 122 -3.23 -8.47 1.08
CA ARG A 122 -4.12 -9.27 1.91
C ARG A 122 -5.57 -9.23 1.42
N PHE A 123 -6.06 -8.10 0.93
CA PHE A 123 -7.39 -7.98 0.35
C PHE A 123 -7.57 -8.92 -0.85
N LEU A 124 -6.57 -8.99 -1.73
CA LEU A 124 -6.59 -9.92 -2.87
C LEU A 124 -6.56 -11.37 -2.40
N ARG A 125 -5.70 -11.70 -1.43
CA ARG A 125 -5.62 -13.06 -0.87
C ARG A 125 -6.94 -13.50 -0.25
N GLU A 126 -7.61 -12.67 0.54
CA GLU A 126 -8.91 -12.97 1.16
C GLU A 126 -10.05 -13.07 0.13
N ARG A 127 -9.80 -12.72 -1.12
CA ARG A 127 -10.74 -12.77 -2.22
C ARG A 127 -10.31 -13.75 -3.34
N ASP A 128 -9.41 -14.67 -3.00
CA ASP A 128 -8.94 -15.72 -3.89
C ASP A 128 -8.33 -15.19 -5.21
N TRP A 129 -7.63 -14.05 -5.15
CA TRP A 129 -6.90 -13.43 -6.27
C TRP A 129 -7.74 -13.22 -7.54
N LYS A 130 -9.02 -12.90 -7.42
CA LYS A 130 -9.93 -12.73 -8.57
C LYS A 130 -9.42 -11.66 -9.54
N ASP A 131 -9.41 -11.98 -10.83
CA ASP A 131 -8.86 -11.12 -11.90
C ASP A 131 -9.34 -9.67 -11.84
N GLY A 132 -10.63 -9.43 -11.65
CA GLY A 132 -11.17 -8.07 -11.56
C GLY A 132 -10.71 -7.28 -10.33
N ASP A 133 -10.48 -7.97 -9.21
CA ASP A 133 -9.92 -7.35 -8.00
C ASP A 133 -8.42 -7.10 -8.18
N VAL A 134 -7.69 -8.02 -8.80
CA VAL A 134 -6.27 -7.87 -9.16
C VAL A 134 -6.07 -6.66 -10.07
N GLU A 135 -6.82 -6.58 -11.17
CA GLU A 135 -6.76 -5.46 -12.11
C GLU A 135 -7.03 -4.13 -11.40
N ALA A 136 -8.05 -4.08 -10.55
CA ALA A 136 -8.43 -2.87 -9.84
C ALA A 136 -7.34 -2.42 -8.83
N ILE A 137 -6.75 -3.35 -8.08
CA ILE A 137 -5.68 -3.05 -7.11
C ILE A 137 -4.39 -2.64 -7.82
N VAL A 138 -3.97 -3.37 -8.86
CA VAL A 138 -2.80 -3.00 -9.68
C VAL A 138 -3.01 -1.62 -10.30
N GLY A 139 -4.22 -1.33 -10.79
CA GLY A 139 -4.59 -0.01 -11.31
C GLY A 139 -4.42 1.11 -10.29
N VAL A 140 -4.83 0.90 -9.03
CA VAL A 140 -4.59 1.88 -7.94
C VAL A 140 -3.10 2.08 -7.70
N LEU A 141 -2.31 1.00 -7.61
CA LEU A 141 -0.87 1.10 -7.37
C LEU A 141 -0.14 1.78 -8.53
N ALA A 142 -0.54 1.49 -9.77
CA ALA A 142 -0.01 2.13 -10.98
C ALA A 142 -0.39 3.62 -11.10
N GLU A 143 -1.53 4.04 -10.57
CA GLU A 143 -1.96 5.45 -10.59
C GLU A 143 -1.25 6.28 -9.52
N PHE A 144 -0.85 5.67 -8.37
CA PHE A 144 -0.31 6.41 -7.23
C PHE A 144 1.18 6.10 -7.00
N PRO A 145 1.61 5.15 -6.16
CA PRO A 145 3.03 5.03 -5.83
C PRO A 145 3.89 4.65 -7.03
N PHE A 146 3.34 3.92 -7.99
CA PHE A 146 4.07 3.44 -9.17
C PHE A 146 3.67 4.18 -10.46
N ASP A 147 3.30 5.46 -10.33
CA ASP A 147 2.97 6.32 -11.47
C ASP A 147 4.16 6.49 -12.42
N LYS A 148 4.03 5.99 -13.66
CA LYS A 148 5.07 6.07 -14.69
C LYS A 148 5.24 7.47 -15.28
N GLU A 149 4.20 8.31 -15.23
CA GLU A 149 4.23 9.68 -15.76
C GLU A 149 5.05 10.62 -14.86
N GLY A 150 5.21 10.29 -13.58
CA GLY A 150 6.07 11.01 -12.65
C GLY A 150 5.49 12.33 -12.18
N ASP A 151 4.18 12.44 -12.03
CA ASP A 151 3.53 13.61 -11.45
C ASP A 151 3.88 13.76 -9.97
N LEU A 152 4.88 14.58 -9.68
CA LEU A 152 5.39 14.81 -8.32
C LEU A 152 4.43 15.61 -7.44
N ARG A 153 3.42 16.26 -8.00
CA ARG A 153 2.39 16.96 -7.21
C ARG A 153 1.39 15.98 -6.63
N LYS A 154 1.04 14.96 -7.40
CA LYS A 154 0.15 13.88 -6.98
C LYS A 154 0.90 12.81 -6.18
N ASN A 155 2.08 12.44 -6.63
CA ASN A 155 2.86 11.31 -6.14
C ASN A 155 4.29 11.75 -5.76
N PRO A 156 4.51 12.32 -4.56
CA PRO A 156 5.82 12.76 -4.09
C PRO A 156 6.87 11.66 -4.13
N VAL A 157 8.12 12.03 -4.45
CA VAL A 157 9.24 11.08 -4.59
C VAL A 157 9.39 10.17 -3.37
N GLY A 158 9.27 10.73 -2.16
CA GLY A 158 9.47 9.97 -0.92
C GLY A 158 8.49 8.80 -0.76
N ILE A 159 7.21 8.98 -1.10
CA ILE A 159 6.21 7.89 -1.07
C ILE A 159 6.57 6.81 -2.09
N ARG A 160 6.96 7.23 -3.30
CA ARG A 160 7.29 6.33 -4.41
C ARG A 160 8.51 5.46 -4.09
N LEU A 161 9.56 6.08 -3.56
CA LEU A 161 10.76 5.36 -3.12
C LEU A 161 10.42 4.39 -1.99
N HIS A 162 9.65 4.84 -1.00
CA HIS A 162 9.24 3.95 0.10
C HIS A 162 8.39 2.77 -0.40
N ALA A 163 7.46 2.98 -1.33
CA ALA A 163 6.68 1.89 -1.92
C ALA A 163 7.57 0.88 -2.67
N LEU A 164 8.60 1.38 -3.41
CA LEU A 164 9.59 0.52 -4.07
C LEU A 164 10.52 -0.20 -3.09
N ASP A 165 10.73 0.34 -1.89
CA ASP A 165 11.52 -0.32 -0.85
C ASP A 165 10.77 -1.46 -0.16
N ILE A 166 9.44 -1.42 -0.14
CA ILE A 166 8.63 -2.32 0.69
C ILE A 166 7.82 -3.34 -0.10
N TRP A 167 7.62 -3.18 -1.41
CA TRP A 167 6.66 -4.00 -2.15
C TRP A 167 6.98 -5.49 -2.15
N VAL A 168 8.25 -5.87 -2.32
CA VAL A 168 8.67 -7.28 -2.25
C VAL A 168 8.53 -7.82 -0.82
N ASP A 169 8.94 -7.04 0.18
CA ASP A 169 8.79 -7.42 1.59
C ASP A 169 7.33 -7.71 1.97
N GLU A 170 6.39 -6.90 1.46
CA GLU A 170 4.98 -7.10 1.79
C GLU A 170 4.36 -8.22 0.95
N LEU A 171 4.83 -8.51 -0.27
CA LEU A 171 4.46 -9.71 -1.00
C LEU A 171 4.88 -10.97 -0.25
N GLU A 172 6.12 -11.03 0.23
CA GLU A 172 6.64 -12.15 1.02
C GLU A 172 5.88 -12.29 2.35
N ARG A 173 5.72 -11.20 3.11
CA ARG A 173 5.01 -11.18 4.39
C ARG A 173 3.58 -11.69 4.28
N GLU A 174 2.86 -11.28 3.24
CA GLU A 174 1.49 -11.72 2.97
C GLU A 174 1.45 -13.05 2.21
N LYS A 175 2.62 -13.70 2.00
CA LYS A 175 2.80 -15.02 1.35
C LYS A 175 2.33 -15.06 -0.10
N ALA A 176 2.31 -13.92 -0.81
CA ALA A 176 1.92 -13.88 -2.21
C ALA A 176 2.95 -14.55 -3.12
N LEU A 177 4.25 -14.55 -2.73
CA LEU A 177 5.32 -15.20 -3.50
C LEU A 177 5.29 -16.74 -3.41
N GLU A 178 4.59 -17.30 -2.41
CA GLU A 178 4.49 -18.75 -2.17
C GLU A 178 3.20 -19.36 -2.76
N GLN A 179 2.25 -18.52 -3.23
CA GLN A 179 0.93 -18.95 -3.67
C GLN A 179 0.82 -18.94 -5.20
N PRO A 180 0.60 -20.09 -5.86
CA PRO A 180 0.42 -20.14 -7.31
C PRO A 180 -0.72 -19.23 -7.81
N GLU A 181 -1.79 -19.09 -7.02
CA GLU A 181 -2.94 -18.27 -7.35
C GLU A 181 -2.60 -16.77 -7.40
N ALA A 182 -1.53 -16.34 -6.73
CA ALA A 182 -1.05 -14.96 -6.73
C ALA A 182 -0.12 -14.63 -7.91
N GLU A 183 0.30 -15.62 -8.72
CA GLU A 183 1.28 -15.43 -9.80
C GLU A 183 0.88 -14.30 -10.75
N ALA A 184 -0.38 -14.28 -11.18
CA ALA A 184 -0.88 -13.24 -12.08
C ALA A 184 -0.78 -11.83 -11.47
N PHE A 185 -1.06 -11.70 -10.16
CA PHE A 185 -0.91 -10.44 -9.43
C PHE A 185 0.55 -10.03 -9.31
N VAL A 186 1.43 -10.94 -8.88
CA VAL A 186 2.87 -10.67 -8.71
C VAL A 186 3.49 -10.22 -10.02
N LYS A 187 3.17 -10.92 -11.13
CA LYS A 187 3.62 -10.56 -12.48
C LYS A 187 3.10 -9.19 -12.90
N SER A 188 1.79 -8.94 -12.77
CA SER A 188 1.18 -7.65 -13.16
C SER A 188 1.77 -6.49 -12.36
N LEU A 189 2.05 -6.69 -11.08
CA LEU A 189 2.70 -5.68 -10.25
C LEU A 189 4.16 -5.47 -10.67
N GLY A 190 4.89 -6.54 -10.99
CA GLY A 190 6.24 -6.49 -11.56
C GLY A 190 6.28 -5.71 -12.88
N ASP A 191 5.30 -5.90 -13.76
CA ASP A 191 5.18 -5.17 -15.04
C ASP A 191 4.99 -3.66 -14.79
N VAL A 192 4.23 -3.29 -13.77
CA VAL A 192 4.07 -1.88 -13.36
C VAL A 192 5.38 -1.31 -12.81
N VAL A 193 6.09 -2.06 -11.97
CA VAL A 193 7.38 -1.62 -11.38
C VAL A 193 8.44 -1.47 -12.46
N ILE A 194 8.60 -2.45 -13.37
CA ILE A 194 9.62 -2.38 -14.43
C ILE A 194 9.35 -1.23 -15.42
N ALA A 195 8.07 -0.88 -15.65
CA ALA A 195 7.73 0.27 -16.48
C ALA A 195 8.27 1.59 -15.92
N LEU A 196 8.52 1.68 -14.60
CA LEU A 196 9.13 2.85 -13.96
C LEU A 196 10.59 3.09 -14.37
N LYS A 197 11.28 2.11 -14.99
CA LYS A 197 12.61 2.33 -15.62
C LYS A 197 12.56 3.42 -16.71
N ARG A 198 11.36 3.78 -17.20
CA ARG A 198 11.13 4.88 -18.16
C ARG A 198 10.57 6.16 -17.53
N CYS A 199 10.34 6.16 -16.22
CA CYS A 199 9.81 7.33 -15.51
C CYS A 199 10.78 8.54 -15.61
N PRO A 200 10.29 9.77 -15.79
CA PRO A 200 11.16 10.96 -15.88
C PRO A 200 11.94 11.23 -14.58
N VAL A 201 11.51 10.70 -13.45
CA VAL A 201 12.12 10.93 -12.13
C VAL A 201 13.29 9.97 -11.89
N LYS A 202 14.53 10.46 -12.00
CA LYS A 202 15.76 9.64 -11.93
C LYS A 202 15.85 8.74 -10.68
N PRO A 203 15.62 9.21 -9.43
CA PRO A 203 15.67 8.33 -8.25
C PRO A 203 14.67 7.18 -8.31
N VAL A 204 13.48 7.41 -8.86
CA VAL A 204 12.45 6.39 -9.02
C VAL A 204 12.86 5.33 -10.03
N ARG A 205 13.45 5.76 -11.18
CA ARG A 205 13.98 4.81 -12.18
C ARG A 205 15.04 3.87 -11.60
N ALA A 206 16.00 4.43 -10.86
CA ALA A 206 17.07 3.65 -10.25
C ALA A 206 16.48 2.64 -9.24
N ARG A 207 15.67 3.11 -8.29
CA ARG A 207 15.09 2.24 -7.26
C ARG A 207 14.16 1.17 -7.85
N ALA A 208 13.42 1.48 -8.91
CA ALA A 208 12.57 0.51 -9.60
C ALA A 208 13.42 -0.59 -10.26
N GLY A 209 14.57 -0.24 -10.84
CA GLY A 209 15.53 -1.22 -11.36
C GLY A 209 16.04 -2.14 -10.25
N ASP A 210 16.59 -1.55 -9.19
CA ASP A 210 17.17 -2.28 -8.07
C ASP A 210 16.14 -3.23 -7.40
N SER A 211 14.91 -2.74 -7.17
CA SER A 211 13.87 -3.54 -6.51
C SER A 211 13.26 -4.62 -7.40
N TYR A 212 13.33 -4.48 -8.73
CA TYR A 212 12.86 -5.50 -9.69
C TYR A 212 13.84 -6.68 -9.81
N GLU A 213 15.08 -6.50 -9.39
CA GLU A 213 16.15 -7.50 -9.38
C GLU A 213 16.27 -8.22 -8.02
N ASP A 214 15.27 -8.08 -7.11
CA ASP A 214 15.25 -8.76 -5.83
C ASP A 214 15.17 -10.29 -6.03
N GLU A 215 16.09 -11.02 -5.39
CA GLU A 215 16.27 -12.48 -5.53
C GLU A 215 15.02 -13.31 -5.15
N ARG A 216 14.08 -12.75 -4.41
CA ARG A 216 12.82 -13.40 -4.02
C ARG A 216 11.78 -13.43 -5.13
N LEU A 217 11.99 -12.66 -6.21
CA LEU A 217 11.01 -12.54 -7.29
C LEU A 217 11.13 -13.70 -8.30
N PRO A 218 10.00 -14.25 -8.79
CA PRO A 218 10.00 -15.47 -9.57
C PRO A 218 10.79 -15.35 -10.88
N TRP A 219 10.84 -14.18 -11.51
CA TRP A 219 11.61 -14.00 -12.75
C TRP A 219 13.13 -13.92 -12.53
N VAL A 220 13.59 -13.55 -11.32
CA VAL A 220 15.02 -13.57 -10.97
C VAL A 220 15.44 -14.99 -10.63
N GLN A 221 14.61 -15.73 -9.90
CA GLN A 221 14.86 -17.14 -9.57
C GLN A 221 14.90 -18.03 -10.82
N ALA A 222 14.01 -17.79 -11.78
CA ALA A 222 14.02 -18.53 -13.06
C ALA A 222 15.31 -18.28 -13.86
N ALA A 223 15.79 -17.03 -13.92
CA ALA A 223 17.03 -16.69 -14.62
C ALA A 223 18.29 -17.34 -13.98
N SER A 224 18.32 -17.47 -12.65
CA SER A 224 19.43 -18.12 -11.93
C SER A 224 19.44 -19.65 -12.12
N GLY A 225 18.26 -20.28 -12.29
CA GLY A 225 18.16 -21.72 -12.53
C GLY A 225 18.66 -22.15 -13.91
N ASP A 226 18.43 -21.32 -14.93
CA ASP A 226 18.90 -21.58 -16.30
C ASP A 226 20.44 -21.50 -16.44
N GLU A 227 21.12 -20.70 -15.61
CA GLU A 227 22.58 -20.59 -15.60
C GLU A 227 23.27 -21.82 -14.96
N GLU A 228 22.62 -22.48 -13.98
CA GLU A 228 23.18 -23.69 -13.34
C GLU A 228 23.05 -24.94 -14.23
N GLU A 229 22.03 -25.04 -15.10
CA GLU A 229 21.87 -26.17 -16.02
C GLU A 229 22.86 -26.13 -17.20
N ASP A 230 23.31 -24.97 -17.66
CA ASP A 230 24.29 -24.83 -18.73
C ASP A 230 25.74 -25.19 -18.30
N ASP A 231 26.05 -25.05 -16.99
CA ASP A 231 27.41 -25.40 -16.49
C ASP A 231 27.60 -26.92 -16.25
N GLU A 232 26.52 -27.74 -16.16
CA GLU A 232 26.62 -29.18 -15.97
C GLU A 232 26.82 -29.97 -17.28
N GLU A 233 26.59 -29.37 -18.46
CA GLU A 233 26.69 -30.07 -19.76
C GLU A 233 28.12 -30.05 -20.39
N TRP A 234 29.14 -29.46 -19.70
CA TRP A 234 30.52 -29.35 -20.21
C TRP A 234 31.56 -30.23 -19.50
N GLY A 235 31.18 -31.42 -19.07
CA GLY A 235 32.06 -32.39 -18.43
C GLY A 235 32.16 -33.74 -19.17
N GLY A 236 32.94 -33.85 -20.23
CA GLY A 236 33.34 -35.17 -20.70
C GLY A 236 33.67 -35.35 -22.16
N ILE A 237 34.87 -34.98 -22.55
CA ILE A 237 35.59 -35.66 -23.64
C ILE A 237 36.90 -36.14 -23.01
N ASP A 238 36.94 -37.40 -22.58
CA ASP A 238 38.17 -38.11 -22.31
C ASP A 238 38.57 -38.84 -23.60
N ASP A 239 39.81 -38.56 -24.06
CA ASP A 239 40.59 -39.39 -24.98
C ASP A 239 41.16 -40.63 -24.30
#